data_0248c9b659f5cc2d894fe5c8bc41b423
#
_entry.id   0248c9b659f5cc2d894fe5c8bc41b423
#
_cell.length_a   1.000
_cell.length_b   1.000
_cell.length_c   1.000
_cell.angle_alpha   90.00
_cell.angle_beta   90.00
_cell.angle_gamma   90.00
#
_symmetry.space_group_name_H-M   'P 1'
#
loop_
_entity.id
_entity.type
_entity.pdbx_description
1 polymer ?
#
loop_
_entity_poly.entity_id
_entity_poly.type
_entity_poly.pdbx_seq_one_letter_code
_entity_poly.pdbx_strand_id
1 'polypeptide(L)'
;PKLLMDAASLAFADASFENVTFFYSLMYMNRPVQKAAIAEAVRVLKPGGRLLLWDCEIACAYPEPFLAELDIRWARERVCTTYGVVKSDPQSMEDFLNLCRGNGLTLLKTETASGHFYLEFRK
;
A
#
# COMPACT_ATOMS: atom_id res chain seq x y z
N PRO A 1 3.77 9.12 -17.64
CA PRO A 1 5.17 8.69 -17.66
C PRO A 1 5.42 7.64 -16.58
N LYS A 2 6.34 6.69 -16.86
CA LYS A 2 6.85 5.75 -15.85
C LYS A 2 8.24 6.22 -15.45
N LEU A 3 8.48 6.29 -14.14
CA LEU A 3 9.77 6.68 -13.57
C LEU A 3 10.26 5.57 -12.66
N LEU A 4 11.53 5.18 -12.81
CA LEU A 4 12.16 4.22 -11.91
C LEU A 4 12.74 5.00 -10.72
N MET A 5 12.23 4.73 -9.51
CA MET A 5 12.74 5.32 -8.27
C MET A 5 12.41 4.45 -7.07
N ASP A 6 13.09 4.69 -5.97
CA ASP A 6 12.82 4.02 -4.70
C ASP A 6 11.61 4.67 -4.02
N ALA A 7 10.62 3.86 -3.64
CA ALA A 7 9.43 4.34 -2.92
C ALA A 7 9.76 4.90 -1.53
N ALA A 8 10.89 4.48 -0.94
CA ALA A 8 11.39 4.98 0.33
C ALA A 8 12.20 6.29 0.20
N SER A 9 12.41 6.78 -1.03
CA SER A 9 13.18 8.01 -1.31
C SER A 9 12.73 8.60 -2.66
N LEU A 10 11.58 9.26 -2.67
CA LEU A 10 10.98 9.80 -3.88
C LEU A 10 11.64 11.11 -4.30
N ALA A 11 12.05 11.21 -5.57
CA ALA A 11 12.64 12.40 -6.16
C ALA A 11 11.59 13.48 -6.53
N PHE A 12 10.57 13.66 -5.71
CA PHE A 12 9.55 14.68 -5.88
C PHE A 12 9.60 15.69 -4.72
N ALA A 13 9.22 16.93 -5.00
CA ALA A 13 9.09 17.96 -3.97
C ALA A 13 7.91 17.61 -3.00
N ASP A 14 7.93 18.21 -1.81
CA ASP A 14 6.83 18.13 -0.86
C ASP A 14 5.54 18.66 -1.48
N ALA A 15 4.40 18.07 -1.09
CA ALA A 15 3.08 18.52 -1.53
C ALA A 15 2.91 18.58 -3.07
N SER A 16 3.47 17.60 -3.80
CA SER A 16 3.42 17.54 -5.27
C SER A 16 2.14 16.89 -5.81
N PHE A 17 1.51 15.98 -5.04
CA PHE A 17 0.41 15.15 -5.53
C PHE A 17 -0.86 15.33 -4.73
N GLU A 18 -2.00 15.25 -5.41
CA GLU A 18 -3.33 15.22 -4.79
C GLU A 18 -3.70 13.83 -4.31
N ASN A 19 -3.22 12.80 -5.02
CA ASN A 19 -3.45 11.41 -4.68
C ASN A 19 -2.14 10.62 -4.81
N VAL A 20 -1.92 9.72 -3.86
CA VAL A 20 -0.87 8.70 -3.91
C VAL A 20 -1.51 7.34 -3.71
N THR A 21 -1.07 6.35 -4.47
CA THR A 21 -1.66 5.02 -4.46
C THR A 21 -0.59 3.97 -4.24
N PHE A 22 -0.83 3.06 -3.30
CA PHE A 22 -0.17 1.77 -3.21
C PHE A 22 -1.15 0.69 -3.67
N PHE A 23 -0.79 -0.05 -4.71
CA PHE A 23 -1.60 -1.14 -5.22
C PHE A 23 -0.79 -2.43 -5.19
N TYR A 24 -1.03 -3.26 -4.16
CA TYR A 24 -0.35 -4.52 -3.91
C TYR A 24 1.18 -4.43 -4.05
N SER A 25 1.75 -3.39 -3.50
CA SER A 25 3.18 -3.08 -3.60
C SER A 25 3.90 -3.08 -2.26
N LEU A 26 3.21 -2.75 -1.18
CA LEU A 26 3.80 -2.74 0.16
C LEU A 26 4.10 -4.15 0.66
N MET A 27 3.37 -5.16 0.21
CA MET A 27 3.63 -6.56 0.57
C MET A 27 5.03 -7.06 0.16
N TYR A 28 5.66 -6.45 -0.85
CA TYR A 28 7.03 -6.78 -1.29
C TYR A 28 8.12 -6.11 -0.44
N MET A 29 7.74 -5.19 0.45
CA MET A 29 8.66 -4.41 1.27
C MET A 29 8.74 -5.00 2.68
N ASN A 30 9.94 -5.00 3.27
CA ASN A 30 10.08 -5.27 4.70
C ASN A 30 9.55 -4.07 5.52
N ARG A 31 9.33 -4.28 6.82
CA ARG A 31 8.73 -3.27 7.68
C ARG A 31 9.47 -1.91 7.72
N PRO A 32 10.80 -1.83 7.79
CA PRO A 32 11.51 -0.54 7.69
C PRO A 32 11.24 0.20 6.38
N VAL A 33 11.22 -0.51 5.25
CA VAL A 33 10.95 0.08 3.92
C VAL A 33 9.49 0.51 3.81
N GLN A 34 8.53 -0.27 4.33
CA GLN A 34 7.11 0.14 4.39
C GLN A 34 6.93 1.46 5.15
N LYS A 35 7.60 1.61 6.31
CA LYS A 35 7.58 2.85 7.10
C LYS A 35 8.10 4.04 6.30
N ALA A 36 9.25 3.89 5.65
CA ALA A 36 9.85 4.94 4.85
C ALA A 36 8.99 5.30 3.62
N ALA A 37 8.45 4.31 2.91
CA ALA A 37 7.60 4.52 1.74
C ALA A 37 6.30 5.26 2.09
N ILE A 38 5.67 4.94 3.22
CA ILE A 38 4.46 5.65 3.68
C ILE A 38 4.82 7.09 4.12
N ALA A 39 5.94 7.29 4.82
CA ALA A 39 6.39 8.63 5.18
C ALA A 39 6.66 9.50 3.92
N GLU A 40 7.30 8.95 2.90
CA GLU A 40 7.52 9.62 1.62
C GLU A 40 6.19 9.92 0.89
N ALA A 41 5.26 8.96 0.85
CA ALA A 41 3.92 9.17 0.31
C ALA A 41 3.21 10.35 1.00
N VAL A 42 3.29 10.41 2.32
CA VAL A 42 2.72 11.53 3.09
C VAL A 42 3.44 12.85 2.79
N ARG A 43 4.77 12.84 2.67
CA ARG A 43 5.56 14.04 2.34
C ARG A 43 5.12 14.64 1.01
N VAL A 44 5.01 13.81 -0.03
CA VAL A 44 4.67 14.27 -1.38
C VAL A 44 3.18 14.57 -1.58
N LEU A 45 2.28 14.12 -0.68
CA LEU A 45 0.88 14.48 -0.70
C LEU A 45 0.67 15.95 -0.32
N LYS A 46 -0.18 16.64 -1.07
CA LYS A 46 -0.69 17.97 -0.72
C LYS A 46 -1.54 17.92 0.55
N PRO A 47 -1.64 19.02 1.31
CA PRO A 47 -2.67 19.15 2.35
C PRO A 47 -4.06 18.87 1.76
N GLY A 48 -4.85 18.01 2.43
CA GLY A 48 -6.15 17.56 1.95
C GLY A 48 -6.09 16.46 0.88
N GLY A 49 -4.89 16.08 0.43
CA GLY A 49 -4.69 15.00 -0.54
C GLY A 49 -5.00 13.61 0.03
N ARG A 50 -5.14 12.61 -0.82
CA ARG A 50 -5.58 11.26 -0.46
C ARG A 50 -4.49 10.23 -0.67
N LEU A 51 -4.33 9.35 0.31
CA LEU A 51 -3.59 8.09 0.19
C LEU A 51 -4.58 6.95 0.02
N LEU A 52 -4.43 6.19 -1.07
CA LEU A 52 -5.23 5.02 -1.39
C LEU A 52 -4.33 3.77 -1.34
N LEU A 53 -4.70 2.79 -0.53
CA LEU A 53 -3.88 1.62 -0.29
C LEU A 53 -4.71 0.35 -0.48
N TRP A 54 -4.31 -0.49 -1.43
CA TRP A 54 -4.80 -1.86 -1.59
C TRP A 54 -3.67 -2.82 -1.27
N ASP A 55 -3.93 -3.76 -0.39
CA ASP A 55 -2.97 -4.81 -0.03
C ASP A 55 -3.70 -6.01 0.60
N CYS A 56 -2.97 -6.97 1.13
CA CYS A 56 -3.53 -8.16 1.75
C CYS A 56 -2.89 -8.46 3.09
N GLU A 57 -3.61 -9.22 3.90
CA GLU A 57 -3.07 -9.79 5.12
C GLU A 57 -2.15 -10.96 4.79
N ILE A 58 -0.97 -11.00 5.38
CA ILE A 58 0.02 -12.04 5.19
C ILE A 58 0.41 -12.59 6.56
N ALA A 59 -0.02 -13.82 6.85
CA ALA A 59 0.57 -14.60 7.92
C ALA A 59 1.99 -15.00 7.48
N CYS A 60 2.97 -14.84 8.37
CA CYS A 60 4.34 -15.26 8.07
C CYS A 60 4.39 -16.78 7.88
N ALA A 61 4.80 -17.23 6.70
CA ALA A 61 4.93 -18.64 6.36
C ALA A 61 6.32 -18.97 5.77
N TYR A 62 7.32 -18.12 6.03
CA TYR A 62 8.68 -18.37 5.54
C TYR A 62 9.15 -19.80 5.86
N PRO A 63 9.71 -20.58 4.89
CA PRO A 63 10.10 -20.15 3.54
C PRO A 63 9.00 -20.25 2.48
N GLU A 64 7.80 -20.70 2.82
CA GLU A 64 6.69 -20.84 1.88
C GLU A 64 6.23 -19.48 1.35
N PRO A 65 6.03 -19.33 0.02
CA PRO A 65 5.51 -18.08 -0.53
C PRO A 65 4.02 -17.93 -0.21
N PHE A 66 3.62 -16.73 0.18
CA PHE A 66 2.22 -16.33 0.20
C PHE A 66 1.78 -15.98 -1.22
N LEU A 67 0.63 -16.50 -1.64
CA LEU A 67 0.05 -16.24 -2.95
C LEU A 67 -1.19 -15.35 -2.80
N ALA A 68 -1.15 -14.16 -3.39
CA ALA A 68 -2.30 -13.27 -3.48
C ALA A 68 -2.91 -13.39 -4.89
N GLU A 69 -4.14 -13.88 -4.97
CA GLU A 69 -4.89 -13.97 -6.22
C GLU A 69 -5.82 -12.76 -6.37
N LEU A 70 -5.71 -12.05 -7.48
CA LEU A 70 -6.52 -10.89 -7.78
C LEU A 70 -7.42 -11.14 -9.01
N ASP A 71 -8.71 -10.87 -8.84
CA ASP A 71 -9.70 -10.80 -9.93
C ASP A 71 -10.13 -9.33 -10.09
N ILE A 72 -9.44 -8.62 -10.96
CA ILE A 72 -9.66 -7.19 -11.17
C ILE A 72 -10.67 -7.01 -12.31
N ARG A 73 -11.78 -6.32 -12.03
CA ARG A 73 -12.80 -5.97 -13.01
C ARG A 73 -12.83 -4.47 -13.22
N TRP A 74 -12.65 -4.06 -14.46
CA TRP A 74 -12.67 -2.66 -14.86
C TRP A 74 -13.55 -2.48 -16.10
N ALA A 75 -14.66 -1.77 -15.97
CA ALA A 75 -15.64 -1.59 -17.03
C ALA A 75 -16.11 -2.94 -17.61
N ARG A 76 -15.64 -3.32 -18.82
CA ARG A 76 -15.95 -4.60 -19.47
C ARG A 76 -14.76 -5.58 -19.48
N GLU A 77 -13.64 -5.18 -18.91
CA GLU A 77 -12.43 -5.99 -18.86
C GLU A 77 -12.32 -6.73 -17.52
N ARG A 78 -11.71 -7.90 -17.58
CA ARG A 78 -11.38 -8.71 -16.41
C ARG A 78 -9.94 -9.18 -16.52
N VAL A 79 -9.16 -8.94 -15.48
CA VAL A 79 -7.77 -9.39 -15.39
C VAL A 79 -7.63 -10.24 -14.13
N CYS A 80 -7.23 -11.50 -14.32
CA CYS A 80 -6.86 -12.36 -13.20
C CYS A 80 -5.33 -12.42 -13.15
N THR A 81 -4.76 -12.19 -11.98
CA THR A 81 -3.32 -12.27 -11.76
C THR A 81 -3.01 -12.81 -10.38
N THR A 82 -1.83 -13.39 -10.22
CA THR A 82 -1.35 -13.95 -8.95
C THR A 82 -0.02 -13.29 -8.61
N TYR A 83 0.11 -12.82 -7.38
CA TYR A 83 1.36 -12.33 -6.82
C TYR A 83 1.90 -13.33 -5.81
N GLY A 84 3.17 -13.71 -5.96
CA GLY A 84 3.91 -14.50 -4.98
C GLY A 84 4.81 -13.62 -4.14
N VAL A 85 4.71 -13.73 -2.82
CA VAL A 85 5.53 -12.98 -1.87
C VAL A 85 6.17 -13.91 -0.86
N VAL A 86 7.48 -13.85 -0.74
CA VAL A 86 8.21 -14.48 0.37
C VAL A 86 8.50 -13.40 1.41
N LYS A 87 7.94 -13.54 2.60
CA LYS A 87 8.02 -12.52 3.65
C LYS A 87 8.42 -13.16 4.98
N SER A 88 9.38 -12.55 5.68
CA SER A 88 9.82 -12.98 7.01
C SER A 88 8.94 -12.40 8.14
N ASP A 89 8.27 -11.28 7.87
CA ASP A 89 7.45 -10.58 8.84
C ASP A 89 5.97 -10.67 8.47
N PRO A 90 5.06 -10.96 9.42
CA PRO A 90 3.64 -10.89 9.14
C PRO A 90 3.22 -9.44 8.79
N GLN A 91 2.14 -9.33 8.06
CA GLN A 91 1.55 -8.05 7.65
C GLN A 91 0.05 -8.11 7.86
N SER A 92 -0.51 -7.08 8.46
CA SER A 92 -1.94 -6.95 8.69
C SER A 92 -2.46 -5.57 8.28
N MET A 93 -3.76 -5.48 8.07
CA MET A 93 -4.43 -4.20 7.86
C MET A 93 -4.17 -3.23 9.02
N GLU A 94 -4.18 -3.73 10.27
CA GLU A 94 -3.95 -2.91 11.47
C GLU A 94 -2.55 -2.31 11.51
N ASP A 95 -1.54 -3.00 10.99
CA ASP A 95 -0.18 -2.46 10.86
C ASP A 95 -0.18 -1.18 10.01
N PHE A 96 -0.88 -1.19 8.88
CA PHE A 96 -0.98 -0.02 7.99
C PHE A 96 -1.88 1.07 8.54
N LEU A 97 -2.97 0.73 9.23
CA LEU A 97 -3.80 1.71 9.94
C LEU A 97 -2.98 2.50 10.95
N ASN A 98 -2.21 1.79 11.78
CA ASN A 98 -1.37 2.41 12.80
C ASN A 98 -0.24 3.24 12.18
N LEU A 99 0.37 2.74 11.11
CA LEU A 99 1.45 3.43 10.42
C LEU A 99 0.98 4.72 9.74
N CYS A 100 -0.17 4.70 9.08
CA CYS A 100 -0.76 5.87 8.42
C CYS A 100 -1.23 6.91 9.46
N ARG A 101 -1.90 6.49 10.51
CA ARG A 101 -2.31 7.38 11.61
C ARG A 101 -1.10 8.01 12.30
N GLY A 102 -0.04 7.24 12.54
CA GLY A 102 1.21 7.73 13.11
C GLY A 102 1.91 8.79 12.25
N ASN A 103 1.63 8.83 10.95
CA ASN A 103 2.08 9.86 10.02
C ASN A 103 1.06 11.01 9.85
N GLY A 104 0.06 11.12 10.71
CA GLY A 104 -0.90 12.23 10.74
C GLY A 104 -2.06 12.10 9.73
N LEU A 105 -2.25 10.93 9.12
CA LEU A 105 -3.34 10.70 8.19
C LEU A 105 -4.65 10.36 8.92
N THR A 106 -5.76 10.88 8.40
CA THR A 106 -7.12 10.58 8.87
C THR A 106 -7.76 9.52 7.99
N LEU A 107 -8.20 8.41 8.58
CA LEU A 107 -8.92 7.35 7.87
C LEU A 107 -10.28 7.85 7.40
N LEU A 108 -10.57 7.68 6.11
CA LEU A 108 -11.86 8.01 5.49
C LEU A 108 -12.69 6.76 5.20
N LYS A 109 -12.05 5.69 4.72
CA LYS A 109 -12.74 4.48 4.28
C LYS A 109 -11.88 3.25 4.51
N THR A 110 -12.54 2.14 4.82
CA THR A 110 -11.95 0.80 4.85
C THR A 110 -12.91 -0.21 4.23
N GLU A 111 -12.36 -1.14 3.46
CA GLU A 111 -13.08 -2.30 2.92
C GLU A 111 -12.21 -3.53 3.07
N THR A 112 -12.83 -4.66 3.33
CA THR A 112 -12.13 -5.96 3.46
C THR A 112 -12.89 -7.04 2.72
N ALA A 113 -12.17 -7.92 2.04
CA ALA A 113 -12.74 -9.10 1.39
C ALA A 113 -11.68 -10.19 1.27
N SER A 114 -11.94 -11.37 1.83
CA SER A 114 -11.09 -12.57 1.66
C SER A 114 -9.60 -12.33 1.96
N GLY A 115 -9.28 -11.63 3.05
CA GLY A 115 -7.91 -11.32 3.44
C GLY A 115 -7.28 -10.14 2.68
N HIS A 116 -7.98 -9.56 1.71
CA HIS A 116 -7.58 -8.31 1.07
C HIS A 116 -8.24 -7.11 1.77
N PHE A 117 -7.59 -5.97 1.72
CA PHE A 117 -8.13 -4.73 2.28
C PHE A 117 -7.87 -3.53 1.37
N TYR A 118 -8.77 -2.56 1.48
CA TYR A 118 -8.63 -1.23 0.94
C TYR A 118 -8.73 -0.20 2.05
N LEU A 119 -7.80 0.73 2.08
CA LEU A 119 -7.77 1.83 3.03
C LEU A 119 -7.66 3.15 2.27
N GLU A 120 -8.48 4.11 2.64
CA GLU A 120 -8.42 5.47 2.12
C GLU A 120 -8.19 6.45 3.27
N PHE A 121 -7.18 7.29 3.12
CA PHE A 121 -6.82 8.31 4.11
C PHE A 121 -6.78 9.69 3.47
N ARG A 122 -6.89 10.71 4.32
CA ARG A 122 -6.67 12.11 4.00
C ARG A 122 -5.55 12.68 4.86
N LYS A 123 -4.68 13.47 4.21
CA LYS A 123 -3.64 14.27 4.85
C LYS A 123 -4.20 15.58 5.39
#